data_a06b26209ba66204fce67403a173dc05
#
_entry.id   a06b26209ba66204fce67403a173dc05
#
_cell.length_a   1.000
_cell.length_b   1.000
_cell.length_c   1.000
_cell.angle_alpha   90.00
_cell.angle_beta   90.00
_cell.angle_gamma   90.00
#
_symmetry.space_group_name_H-M   'P 1'
#
loop_
_entity.id
_entity.type
_entity.pdbx_description
1 polymer ?
#
loop_
_entity_poly.entity_id
_entity_poly.type
_entity_poly.pdbx_seq_one_letter_code
_entity_poly.pdbx_strand_id
1 'polypeptide(L)'
;MKKILIVDDEPNIVMSLEYTFKKKNFEVYIARDGSEALQIAKEKIPDLVLLDIMMPNVDGYETLKEIKNDKSLEHTKVVFLSAKNKATDIEKGLKLGADKYLTKPFSVKKLVAEINELLN
;
A
#
# COMPACT_ATOMS: atom_id res chain seq x y z
N MET A 1 2.21 -3.89 17.99
CA MET A 1 1.38 -3.04 17.11
C MET A 1 1.90 -3.14 15.68
N LYS A 2 1.03 -3.49 14.76
CA LYS A 2 1.42 -3.58 13.34
C LYS A 2 1.55 -2.18 12.74
N LYS A 3 2.50 -2.03 11.82
CA LYS A 3 2.75 -0.76 11.11
C LYS A 3 2.21 -0.84 9.70
N ILE A 4 1.46 0.17 9.29
CA ILE A 4 0.95 0.27 7.92
C ILE A 4 1.37 1.61 7.32
N LEU A 5 1.86 1.58 6.09
CA LEU A 5 2.18 2.78 5.32
C LEU A 5 1.11 2.93 4.23
N ILE A 6 0.42 4.05 4.22
CA ILE A 6 -0.61 4.36 3.23
C ILE A 6 -0.01 5.34 2.23
N VAL A 7 0.01 4.95 0.96
CA VAL A 7 0.60 5.75 -0.11
C VAL A 7 -0.47 6.12 -1.11
N ASP A 8 -0.94 7.36 -1.06
CA ASP A 8 -2.01 7.84 -1.92
C ASP A 8 -1.99 9.36 -1.89
N ASP A 9 -2.32 10.00 -3.01
CA ASP A 9 -2.36 11.45 -3.09
C ASP A 9 -3.78 12.03 -2.95
N GLU A 10 -4.79 11.19 -2.78
CA GLU A 10 -6.17 11.64 -2.60
C GLU A 10 -6.47 11.85 -1.12
N PRO A 11 -6.64 13.12 -0.67
CA PRO A 11 -6.80 13.40 0.77
C PRO A 11 -7.96 12.66 1.43
N ASN A 12 -9.08 12.53 0.73
CA ASN A 12 -10.27 11.87 1.31
C ASN A 12 -10.02 10.40 1.60
N ILE A 13 -9.31 9.73 0.70
CA ILE A 13 -8.97 8.31 0.88
C ILE A 13 -7.99 8.17 2.02
N VAL A 14 -6.94 8.99 2.04
CA VAL A 14 -5.93 8.96 3.09
C VAL A 14 -6.57 9.17 4.47
N MET A 15 -7.43 10.17 4.61
CA MET A 15 -8.10 10.45 5.88
C MET A 15 -8.95 9.28 6.35
N SER A 16 -9.73 8.72 5.45
CA SER A 16 -10.61 7.58 5.76
C SER A 16 -9.82 6.37 6.23
N LEU A 17 -8.75 6.05 5.51
CA LEU A 17 -7.92 4.88 5.84
C LEU A 17 -7.12 5.10 7.11
N GLU A 18 -6.58 6.29 7.30
CA GLU A 18 -5.87 6.62 8.52
C GLU A 18 -6.74 6.43 9.75
N TYR A 19 -7.95 6.99 9.71
CA TYR A 19 -8.90 6.84 10.80
C TYR A 19 -9.22 5.37 11.08
N THR A 20 -9.51 4.63 10.01
CA THR A 20 -9.88 3.22 10.12
C THR A 20 -8.78 2.38 10.77
N PHE A 21 -7.55 2.52 10.27
CA PHE A 21 -6.46 1.68 10.75
C PHE A 21 -5.97 2.08 12.15
N LYS A 22 -6.04 3.38 12.48
CA LYS A 22 -5.74 3.80 13.84
C LYS A 22 -6.72 3.20 14.83
N LYS A 23 -8.01 3.14 14.46
CA LYS A 23 -9.03 2.48 15.31
C LYS A 23 -8.78 1.00 15.47
N LYS A 24 -8.11 0.37 14.52
CA LYS A 24 -7.77 -1.05 14.59
C LYS A 24 -6.41 -1.30 15.25
N ASN A 25 -5.87 -0.27 15.90
CA ASN A 25 -4.60 -0.35 16.64
C ASN A 25 -3.37 -0.54 15.74
N PHE A 26 -3.42 -0.02 14.52
CA PHE A 26 -2.24 0.05 13.68
C PHE A 26 -1.48 1.34 13.96
N GLU A 27 -0.16 1.26 13.82
CA GLU A 27 0.67 2.45 13.75
C GLU A 27 0.69 2.87 12.28
N VAL A 28 0.13 4.06 11.98
CA VAL A 28 -0.13 4.49 10.60
C VAL A 28 0.87 5.55 10.16
N TYR A 29 1.48 5.32 9.00
CA TYR A 29 2.33 6.29 8.32
C TYR A 29 1.70 6.62 6.97
N ILE A 30 1.94 7.84 6.48
CA ILE A 30 1.33 8.32 5.25
C ILE A 30 2.40 8.91 4.34
N ALA A 31 2.34 8.54 3.05
CA ALA A 31 3.16 9.13 2.01
C ALA A 31 2.25 9.53 0.87
N ARG A 32 2.58 10.60 0.17
CA ARG A 32 1.76 11.13 -0.92
C ARG A 32 2.32 10.80 -2.30
N ASP A 33 3.53 10.27 -2.36
CA ASP A 33 4.13 9.84 -3.61
C ASP A 33 5.14 8.72 -3.34
N GLY A 34 5.67 8.16 -4.43
CA GLY A 34 6.57 7.01 -4.33
C GLY A 34 7.89 7.32 -3.66
N SER A 35 8.44 8.52 -3.86
CA SER A 35 9.72 8.90 -3.24
C SER A 35 9.59 8.98 -1.73
N GLU A 36 8.54 9.65 -1.26
CA GLU A 36 8.26 9.75 0.18
C GLU A 36 7.99 8.36 0.76
N ALA A 37 7.26 7.51 0.02
CA ALA A 37 6.96 6.16 0.44
C ALA A 37 8.24 5.34 0.67
N LEU A 38 9.19 5.43 -0.25
CA LEU A 38 10.44 4.70 -0.12
C LEU A 38 11.26 5.17 1.07
N GLN A 39 11.29 6.47 1.30
CA GLN A 39 12.00 7.03 2.44
C GLN A 39 11.40 6.52 3.77
N ILE A 40 10.08 6.61 3.91
CA ILE A 40 9.39 6.17 5.12
C ILE A 40 9.54 4.66 5.31
N ALA A 41 9.39 3.89 4.23
CA ALA A 41 9.52 2.44 4.31
C ALA A 41 10.89 2.01 4.83
N LYS A 42 11.94 2.66 4.36
CA LYS A 42 13.30 2.35 4.81
C LYS A 42 13.52 2.71 6.27
N GLU A 43 12.92 3.79 6.75
CA GLU A 43 13.05 4.22 8.14
C GLU A 43 12.22 3.39 9.10
N LYS A 44 10.97 3.11 8.73
CA LYS A 44 10.00 2.53 9.66
C LYS A 44 9.78 1.04 9.51
N ILE A 45 10.19 0.46 8.40
CA ILE A 45 10.05 -0.97 8.09
C ILE A 45 8.61 -1.44 8.38
N PRO A 46 7.62 -0.94 7.63
CA PRO A 46 6.23 -1.29 7.91
C PRO A 46 5.93 -2.76 7.62
N ASP A 47 4.90 -3.27 8.28
CA ASP A 47 4.43 -4.64 8.03
C ASP A 47 3.71 -4.72 6.68
N LEU A 48 3.05 -3.64 6.28
CA LEU A 48 2.30 -3.59 5.03
C LEU A 48 2.32 -2.18 4.46
N VAL A 49 2.44 -2.11 3.12
CA VAL A 49 2.31 -0.86 2.36
C VAL A 49 1.06 -0.97 1.50
N LEU A 50 0.14 -0.03 1.70
CA LEU A 50 -1.06 0.09 0.88
C LEU A 50 -0.78 1.18 -0.14
N LEU A 51 -0.71 0.82 -1.41
CA LEU A 51 -0.03 1.61 -2.43
C LEU A 51 -0.93 1.89 -3.63
N ASP A 52 -1.14 3.17 -3.95
CA ASP A 52 -1.79 3.56 -5.20
C ASP A 52 -0.75 3.53 -6.33
N ILE A 53 -1.23 3.23 -7.54
CA ILE A 53 -0.35 3.16 -8.72
C ILE A 53 -0.22 4.54 -9.37
N MET A 54 -1.32 5.28 -9.47
CA MET A 54 -1.37 6.55 -10.20
C MET A 54 -0.99 7.71 -9.29
N MET A 55 0.31 7.96 -9.18
CA MET A 55 0.83 9.05 -8.36
C MET A 55 1.85 9.87 -9.14
N PRO A 56 2.07 11.15 -8.75
CA PRO A 56 3.12 11.95 -9.37
C PRO A 56 4.51 11.41 -9.03
N ASN A 57 5.50 11.77 -9.84
CA ASN A 57 6.92 11.40 -9.70
C ASN A 57 7.14 9.90 -9.92
N VAL A 58 7.36 9.13 -8.86
CA VAL A 58 7.59 7.68 -8.96
C VAL A 58 6.26 6.97 -8.85
N ASP A 59 5.84 6.24 -9.90
CA ASP A 59 4.56 5.55 -9.87
C ASP A 59 4.59 4.31 -8.97
N GLY A 60 3.40 3.74 -8.74
CA GLY A 60 3.26 2.62 -7.81
C GLY A 60 4.00 1.36 -8.25
N TYR A 61 4.10 1.09 -9.54
CA TYR A 61 4.82 -0.09 -10.02
C TYR A 61 6.31 0.02 -9.70
N GLU A 62 6.89 1.21 -9.93
CA GLU A 62 8.30 1.44 -9.65
C GLU A 62 8.57 1.40 -8.14
N THR A 63 7.67 1.97 -7.37
CA THR A 63 7.75 1.93 -5.91
C THR A 63 7.74 0.50 -5.39
N LEU A 64 6.84 -0.33 -5.93
CA LEU A 64 6.78 -1.76 -5.58
C LEU A 64 8.10 -2.47 -5.87
N LYS A 65 8.66 -2.23 -7.07
CA LYS A 65 9.92 -2.85 -7.45
C LYS A 65 11.03 -2.52 -6.47
N GLU A 66 11.13 -1.25 -6.08
CA GLU A 66 12.18 -0.83 -5.16
C GLU A 66 11.99 -1.42 -3.77
N ILE A 67 10.73 -1.53 -3.30
CA ILE A 67 10.44 -2.18 -2.02
C ILE A 67 10.85 -3.66 -2.07
N LYS A 68 10.48 -4.35 -3.14
CA LYS A 68 10.76 -5.79 -3.26
C LYS A 68 12.25 -6.07 -3.46
N ASN A 69 13.01 -5.11 -3.97
CA ASN A 69 14.45 -5.25 -4.14
C ASN A 69 15.25 -4.86 -2.91
N ASP A 70 14.62 -4.25 -1.92
CA ASP A 70 15.29 -3.84 -0.69
C ASP A 70 15.24 -4.98 0.33
N LYS A 71 16.39 -5.51 0.67
CA LYS A 71 16.51 -6.65 1.56
C LYS A 71 15.94 -6.35 2.96
N SER A 72 16.06 -5.11 3.42
CA SER A 72 15.51 -4.73 4.72
C SER A 72 13.98 -4.77 4.75
N LEU A 73 13.34 -4.79 3.58
CA LEU A 73 11.88 -4.80 3.43
C LEU A 73 11.35 -6.15 2.94
N GLU A 74 12.14 -7.22 3.08
CA GLU A 74 11.74 -8.53 2.55
C GLU A 74 10.46 -9.08 3.16
N HIS A 75 10.13 -8.70 4.38
CA HIS A 75 8.90 -9.15 5.05
C HIS A 75 7.74 -8.18 4.92
N THR A 76 7.96 -7.03 4.28
CA THR A 76 6.90 -6.04 4.07
C THR A 76 5.95 -6.51 2.97
N LYS A 77 4.66 -6.60 3.30
CA LYS A 77 3.63 -6.93 2.31
C LYS A 77 3.26 -5.67 1.54
N VAL A 78 2.98 -5.81 0.25
CA VAL A 78 2.54 -4.68 -0.57
C VAL A 78 1.20 -5.02 -1.20
N VAL A 79 0.22 -4.14 -0.96
CA VAL A 79 -1.12 -4.26 -1.51
C VAL A 79 -1.40 -3.03 -2.36
N PHE A 80 -1.70 -3.24 -3.65
CA PHE A 80 -2.16 -2.14 -4.48
C PHE A 80 -3.61 -1.81 -4.19
N LEU A 81 -3.92 -0.53 -4.17
CA LEU A 81 -5.30 -0.03 -4.09
C LEU A 81 -5.42 1.07 -5.13
N SER A 82 -6.04 0.77 -6.27
CA SER A 82 -5.99 1.68 -7.41
C SER A 82 -7.28 1.71 -8.22
N ALA A 83 -7.50 2.84 -8.90
CA ALA A 83 -8.59 2.98 -9.85
C ALA A 83 -8.31 2.21 -11.16
N LYS A 84 -7.07 1.79 -11.40
CA LYS A 84 -6.74 0.96 -12.54
C LYS A 84 -7.31 -0.44 -12.31
N ASN A 85 -8.34 -0.79 -13.07
CA ASN A 85 -9.10 -2.02 -12.82
C ASN A 85 -9.12 -3.01 -13.98
N LYS A 86 -8.33 -2.78 -15.01
CA LYS A 86 -8.26 -3.72 -16.14
C LYS A 86 -7.51 -4.99 -15.72
N ALA A 87 -7.89 -6.12 -16.31
CA ALA A 87 -7.22 -7.38 -16.01
C ALA A 87 -5.72 -7.30 -16.25
N THR A 88 -5.29 -6.56 -17.28
CA THR A 88 -3.88 -6.39 -17.59
C THR A 88 -3.13 -5.59 -16.51
N ASP A 89 -3.79 -4.60 -15.92
CA ASP A 89 -3.20 -3.81 -14.82
C ASP A 89 -2.98 -4.68 -13.58
N ILE A 90 -4.00 -5.47 -13.24
CA ILE A 90 -3.96 -6.35 -12.07
C ILE A 90 -2.88 -7.40 -12.26
N GLU A 91 -2.84 -8.01 -13.42
CA GLU A 91 -1.85 -9.03 -13.74
C GLU A 91 -0.43 -8.48 -13.64
N LYS A 92 -0.21 -7.27 -14.18
CA LYS A 92 1.09 -6.62 -14.11
C LYS A 92 1.54 -6.39 -12.67
N GLY A 93 0.63 -5.89 -11.83
CA GLY A 93 0.95 -5.65 -10.41
C GLY A 93 1.32 -6.91 -9.67
N LEU A 94 0.54 -7.98 -9.87
CA LEU A 94 0.80 -9.25 -9.22
C LEU A 94 2.10 -9.90 -9.71
N LYS A 95 2.39 -9.80 -11.00
CA LYS A 95 3.63 -10.32 -11.56
C LYS A 95 4.87 -9.60 -11.02
N LEU A 96 4.72 -8.31 -10.73
CA LEU A 96 5.83 -7.53 -10.16
C LEU A 96 6.05 -7.82 -8.68
N GLY A 97 5.17 -8.61 -8.06
CA GLY A 97 5.36 -9.05 -6.70
C GLY A 97 4.40 -8.49 -5.66
N ALA A 98 3.33 -7.79 -6.09
CA ALA A 98 2.32 -7.35 -5.13
C ALA A 98 1.65 -8.54 -4.48
N ASP A 99 1.41 -8.44 -3.20
CA ASP A 99 0.77 -9.52 -2.44
C ASP A 99 -0.74 -9.58 -2.69
N LYS A 100 -1.36 -8.42 -2.94
CA LYS A 100 -2.75 -8.32 -3.39
C LYS A 100 -2.94 -7.08 -4.25
N TYR A 101 -4.02 -7.08 -5.02
CA TYR A 101 -4.41 -5.94 -5.85
C TYR A 101 -5.90 -5.70 -5.63
N LEU A 102 -6.22 -4.56 -5.03
CA LEU A 102 -7.60 -4.17 -4.76
C LEU A 102 -7.94 -2.94 -5.60
N THR A 103 -9.19 -2.85 -6.04
CA THR A 103 -9.62 -1.77 -6.93
C THR A 103 -10.50 -0.75 -6.21
N LYS A 104 -10.42 0.50 -6.66
CA LYS A 104 -11.32 1.58 -6.21
C LYS A 104 -12.54 1.61 -7.12
N PRO A 105 -13.72 1.89 -6.61
CA PRO A 105 -14.06 2.12 -5.20
C PRO A 105 -14.02 0.82 -4.40
N PHE A 106 -13.76 0.94 -3.12
CA PHE A 106 -13.59 -0.23 -2.26
C PHE A 106 -14.50 -0.15 -1.04
N SER A 107 -14.77 -1.32 -0.45
CA SER A 107 -15.42 -1.41 0.84
C SER A 107 -14.35 -1.38 1.93
N VAL A 108 -14.45 -0.46 2.87
CA VAL A 108 -13.49 -0.36 3.98
C VAL A 108 -13.46 -1.66 4.77
N LYS A 109 -14.63 -2.24 5.04
CA LYS A 109 -14.73 -3.49 5.77
C LYS A 109 -14.00 -4.63 5.07
N LYS A 110 -14.19 -4.73 3.75
CA LYS A 110 -13.53 -5.77 2.96
C LYS A 110 -12.03 -5.56 2.91
N LEU A 111 -11.60 -4.30 2.75
CA LEU A 111 -10.19 -3.95 2.73
C LEU A 111 -9.51 -4.35 4.04
N VAL A 112 -10.10 -4.02 5.17
CA VAL A 112 -9.55 -4.38 6.49
C VAL A 112 -9.43 -5.89 6.63
N ALA A 113 -10.46 -6.63 6.20
CA ALA A 113 -10.43 -8.09 6.26
C ALA A 113 -9.29 -8.67 5.43
N GLU A 114 -9.10 -8.16 4.22
CA GLU A 114 -8.03 -8.62 3.32
C GLU A 114 -6.64 -8.34 3.89
N ILE A 115 -6.46 -7.17 4.51
CA ILE A 115 -5.19 -6.81 5.13
C ILE A 115 -4.91 -7.67 6.35
N ASN A 116 -5.91 -7.89 7.19
CA ASN A 116 -5.75 -8.76 8.37
C ASN A 116 -5.36 -10.18 7.95
N GLU A 117 -5.95 -10.68 6.87
CA GLU A 117 -5.62 -12.01 6.35
C GLU A 117 -4.16 -12.10 5.94
N LEU A 118 -3.63 -11.07 5.30
CA LEU A 118 -2.22 -11.05 4.90
C LEU A 118 -1.26 -10.98 6.08
N LEU A 119 -1.66 -10.32 7.15
CA LEU A 119 -0.77 -10.08 8.30
C LEU A 119 -0.87 -11.15 9.38
N ASN A 120 -1.81 -12.06 9.25
CA ASN A 120 -1.97 -13.18 10.22
C ASN A 120 -1.36 -14.50 9.66
#